data_0a26107e062a7ad4f8d2437407cb6377
#
_entry.id   0a26107e062a7ad4f8d2437407cb6377
#
_cell.length_a   1.000
_cell.length_b   1.000
_cell.length_c   1.000
_cell.angle_alpha   90.00
_cell.angle_beta   90.00
_cell.angle_gamma   90.00
#
_symmetry.space_group_name_H-M   'P 1'
#
loop_
_entity.id
_entity.type
_entity.pdbx_description
1 polymer ?
#
loop_
_entity_poly.entity_id
_entity_poly.type
_entity_poly.pdbx_seq_one_letter_code
_entity_poly.pdbx_strand_id
1 'polypeptide(L)'
;MEIKKIKVGLLEANCYILIKNKDCIIIDPGAEIDKITPYSKGLNIVGVIITHYHFDHVGCLSYFKNLNIPIYDYSNLLEFNEINDFRFYKIDTKGHHNTCITIYFKDENIMFT
;
A
#
# COMPACT_ATOMS: atom_id res chain seq x y z
N MET A 1 1.47 8.25 -13.01
CA MET A 1 0.91 7.80 -11.73
C MET A 1 0.94 8.96 -10.74
N GLU A 2 -0.19 9.25 -10.14
CA GLU A 2 -0.26 10.26 -9.09
C GLU A 2 -0.04 9.60 -7.73
N ILE A 3 0.72 10.27 -6.83
CA ILE A 3 1.04 9.74 -5.51
C ILE A 3 0.62 10.75 -4.46
N LYS A 4 -0.20 10.32 -3.50
CA LYS A 4 -0.55 11.10 -2.32
C LYS A 4 0.12 10.46 -1.11
N LYS A 5 0.82 11.25 -0.30
CA LYS A 5 1.44 10.80 0.94
C LYS A 5 0.68 11.41 2.12
N ILE A 6 0.23 10.56 3.05
CA ILE A 6 -0.56 10.96 4.20
C ILE A 6 0.13 10.43 5.46
N LYS A 7 0.39 11.30 6.41
CA LYS A 7 0.91 10.88 7.72
C LYS A 7 -0.26 10.51 8.62
N VAL A 8 -0.22 9.33 9.20
CA VAL A 8 -1.30 8.78 10.01
C VAL A 8 -0.78 8.29 11.37
N GLY A 9 -1.64 8.47 12.39
CA GLY A 9 -1.38 7.98 13.73
C GLY A 9 -0.37 8.81 14.50
N LEU A 10 -0.17 8.43 15.77
CA LEU A 10 0.72 9.14 16.69
C LEU A 10 2.18 9.09 16.25
N LEU A 11 2.58 8.02 15.57
CA LEU A 11 3.95 7.84 15.09
C LEU A 11 4.16 8.48 13.72
N GLU A 12 3.15 9.14 13.18
CA GLU A 12 3.21 9.81 11.87
C GLU A 12 3.71 8.88 10.75
N ALA A 13 3.22 7.64 10.73
CA ALA A 13 3.56 6.68 9.70
C ALA A 13 3.04 7.14 8.34
N ASN A 14 3.79 6.85 7.28
CA ASN A 14 3.41 7.25 5.94
C ASN A 14 2.44 6.22 5.33
N CYS A 15 1.28 6.71 4.92
CA CYS A 15 0.35 5.99 4.07
C CYS A 15 0.42 6.61 2.68
N TYR A 16 0.50 5.77 1.66
CA TYR A 16 0.55 6.27 0.27
C TYR A 16 -0.68 5.82 -0.49
N ILE A 17 -1.19 6.70 -1.33
CA ILE A 17 -2.25 6.37 -2.27
C ILE A 17 -1.70 6.61 -3.67
N LEU A 18 -1.64 5.54 -4.45
CA LEU A 18 -1.14 5.55 -5.82
C LEU A 18 -2.34 5.53 -6.76
N ILE A 19 -2.40 6.49 -7.66
CA ILE A 19 -3.57 6.68 -8.53
C ILE A 19 -3.14 6.58 -9.99
N LYS A 20 -3.81 5.69 -10.74
CA LYS A 20 -3.73 5.60 -12.19
C LYS A 20 -5.14 5.56 -12.76
N ASN A 21 -5.48 6.56 -13.58
CA ASN A 21 -6.84 6.69 -14.12
C ASN A 21 -7.85 6.75 -12.98
N LYS A 22 -8.78 5.80 -12.91
CA LYS A 22 -9.78 5.73 -11.83
C LYS A 22 -9.47 4.64 -10.81
N ASP A 23 -8.32 4.00 -10.90
CA ASP A 23 -7.89 2.95 -9.98
C ASP A 23 -6.88 3.48 -8.99
N CYS A 24 -6.90 2.96 -7.77
CA CYS A 24 -5.89 3.29 -6.78
C CYS A 24 -5.45 2.07 -5.99
N ILE A 25 -4.20 2.13 -5.52
CA ILE A 25 -3.63 1.21 -4.55
C ILE A 25 -3.27 2.02 -3.31
N ILE A 26 -3.56 1.46 -2.13
CA ILE A 26 -3.22 2.09 -0.86
C ILE A 26 -2.10 1.29 -0.23
N ILE A 27 -1.03 1.98 0.19
CA ILE A 27 0.12 1.36 0.83
C ILE A 27 0.15 1.77 2.31
N ASP A 28 0.19 0.80 3.20
CA ASP A 28 0.35 0.94 4.64
C ASP A 28 -0.69 1.87 5.30
N PRO A 29 -1.99 1.52 5.24
CA PRO A 29 -3.03 2.30 5.92
C PRO A 29 -3.01 2.06 7.44
N GLY A 30 -2.09 2.74 8.13
CA GLY A 30 -1.76 2.43 9.52
C GLY A 30 -2.76 2.89 10.56
N ALA A 31 -3.44 4.01 10.34
CA ALA A 31 -4.38 4.58 11.31
C ALA A 31 -5.22 5.67 10.66
N GLU A 32 -6.20 6.18 11.41
CA GLU A 32 -6.97 7.35 11.03
C GLU A 32 -7.60 7.23 9.63
N ILE A 33 -8.45 6.22 9.47
CA ILE A 33 -9.10 5.92 8.19
C ILE A 33 -9.78 7.17 7.59
N ASP A 34 -10.27 8.09 8.43
CA ASP A 34 -10.94 9.31 7.97
C ASP A 34 -10.00 10.27 7.24
N LYS A 35 -8.69 10.15 7.46
CA LYS A 35 -7.68 10.91 6.71
C LYS A 35 -7.38 10.28 5.37
N ILE A 36 -7.59 8.97 5.24
CA ILE A 36 -7.26 8.20 4.05
C ILE A 36 -8.40 8.21 3.04
N THR A 37 -9.61 7.93 3.48
CA THR A 37 -10.76 7.74 2.58
C THR A 37 -11.09 8.93 1.67
N PRO A 38 -10.88 10.20 2.07
CA PRO A 38 -11.14 11.31 1.15
C PRO A 38 -10.31 11.26 -0.13
N TYR A 39 -9.08 10.70 -0.05
CA TYR A 39 -8.18 10.62 -1.20
C TYR A 39 -8.56 9.52 -2.18
N SER A 40 -9.33 8.52 -1.74
CA SER A 40 -9.78 7.42 -2.59
C SER A 40 -11.22 7.58 -3.07
N LYS A 41 -11.89 8.67 -2.68
CA LYS A 41 -13.28 8.89 -3.03
C LYS A 41 -13.46 8.99 -4.53
N GLY A 42 -14.39 8.22 -5.08
CA GLY A 42 -14.65 8.18 -6.52
C GLY A 42 -13.67 7.31 -7.30
N LEU A 43 -12.73 6.65 -6.62
CA LEU A 43 -11.76 5.76 -7.23
C LEU A 43 -12.07 4.30 -6.89
N ASN A 44 -11.62 3.39 -7.76
CA ASN A 44 -11.65 1.96 -7.47
C ASN A 44 -10.41 1.58 -6.69
N ILE A 45 -10.56 1.12 -5.45
CA ILE A 45 -9.44 0.61 -4.67
C ILE A 45 -9.20 -0.83 -5.12
N VAL A 46 -8.15 -1.04 -5.93
CA VAL A 46 -7.86 -2.36 -6.52
C VAL A 46 -7.00 -3.23 -5.61
N GLY A 47 -6.43 -2.65 -4.57
CA GLY A 47 -5.67 -3.40 -3.59
C GLY A 47 -5.08 -2.52 -2.50
N VAL A 48 -4.70 -3.17 -1.41
CA VAL A 48 -3.91 -2.58 -0.33
C VAL A 48 -2.62 -3.37 -0.24
N ILE A 49 -1.48 -2.68 -0.18
CA ILE A 49 -0.17 -3.31 -0.04
C ILE A 49 0.39 -2.99 1.33
N ILE A 50 0.87 -4.01 2.03
CA ILE A 50 1.53 -3.85 3.32
C ILE A 50 3.02 -4.10 3.13
N THR A 51 3.85 -3.09 3.41
CA THR A 51 5.30 -3.23 3.29
C THR A 51 5.90 -3.90 4.52
N HIS A 52 5.31 -3.68 5.70
CA HIS A 52 5.72 -4.38 6.92
C HIS A 52 4.60 -4.34 7.96
N TYR A 53 4.58 -5.35 8.85
CA TYR A 53 3.48 -5.57 9.79
C TYR A 53 3.76 -4.96 11.17
N HIS A 54 4.23 -3.72 11.22
CA HIS A 54 4.22 -2.95 12.47
C HIS A 54 2.83 -2.36 12.67
N PHE A 55 2.41 -2.21 13.92
CA PHE A 55 1.05 -1.77 14.23
C PHE A 55 0.70 -0.41 13.60
N ASP A 56 1.69 0.46 13.42
CA ASP A 56 1.53 1.78 12.84
C ASP A 56 1.35 1.76 11.31
N HIS A 57 1.45 0.57 10.68
CA HIS A 57 1.26 0.41 9.23
C HIS A 57 0.03 -0.43 8.87
N VAL A 58 -0.64 -1.06 9.84
CA VAL A 58 -1.73 -2.00 9.56
C VAL A 58 -3.03 -1.71 10.30
N GLY A 59 -3.12 -0.58 11.02
CA GLY A 59 -4.25 -0.30 11.89
C GLY A 59 -5.61 -0.24 11.18
N CYS A 60 -5.65 0.07 9.88
CA CYS A 60 -6.90 0.17 9.12
C CYS A 60 -7.17 -1.05 8.24
N LEU A 61 -6.41 -2.15 8.38
CA LEU A 61 -6.58 -3.32 7.52
C LEU A 61 -7.99 -3.90 7.57
N SER A 62 -8.60 -3.98 8.75
CA SER A 62 -9.94 -4.55 8.90
C SER A 62 -10.98 -3.78 8.10
N TYR A 63 -10.84 -2.46 8.00
CA TYR A 63 -11.74 -1.64 7.20
C TYR A 63 -11.74 -2.10 5.74
N PHE A 64 -10.56 -2.30 5.16
CA PHE A 64 -10.44 -2.71 3.76
C PHE A 64 -10.83 -4.18 3.55
N LYS A 65 -10.52 -5.05 4.51
CA LYS A 65 -10.96 -6.45 4.46
C LYS A 65 -12.48 -6.56 4.46
N ASN A 66 -13.15 -5.74 5.25
CA ASN A 66 -14.61 -5.74 5.31
C ASN A 66 -15.26 -5.26 4.01
N LEU A 67 -14.52 -4.50 3.19
CA LEU A 67 -14.97 -4.08 1.86
C LEU A 67 -14.58 -5.09 0.77
N ASN A 68 -14.01 -6.24 1.14
CA ASN A 68 -13.52 -7.27 0.21
C ASN A 68 -12.44 -6.77 -0.74
N ILE A 69 -11.63 -5.79 -0.30
CA ILE A 69 -10.51 -5.30 -1.07
C ILE A 69 -9.32 -6.23 -0.85
N PRO A 70 -8.64 -6.69 -1.91
CA PRO A 70 -7.49 -7.58 -1.77
C PRO A 70 -6.35 -6.94 -0.98
N ILE A 71 -5.76 -7.70 -0.06
CA ILE A 71 -4.61 -7.28 0.73
C ILE A 71 -3.39 -8.05 0.22
N TYR A 72 -2.36 -7.32 -0.16
CA TYR A 72 -1.11 -7.88 -0.69
C TYR A 72 0.04 -7.61 0.27
N ASP A 73 0.87 -8.61 0.49
CA ASP A 73 2.01 -8.53 1.39
C ASP A 73 3.11 -9.49 0.96
N TYR A 74 4.10 -9.70 1.84
CA TYR A 74 5.24 -10.59 1.60
C TYR A 74 4.80 -12.03 1.22
N SER A 75 3.62 -12.45 1.68
CA SER A 75 3.20 -13.85 1.55
C SER A 75 2.49 -14.16 0.23
N ASN A 76 1.91 -13.16 -0.43
CA ASN A 76 1.12 -13.39 -1.65
C ASN A 76 1.56 -12.56 -2.85
N LEU A 77 2.54 -11.68 -2.70
CA LEU A 77 3.13 -10.98 -3.84
C LEU A 77 4.20 -11.83 -4.49
N LEU A 78 4.27 -11.76 -5.82
CA LEU A 78 5.31 -12.40 -6.62
C LEU A 78 6.50 -11.46 -6.74
N GLU A 79 7.59 -11.92 -7.37
CA GLU A 79 8.73 -11.07 -7.66
C GLU A 79 8.33 -9.90 -8.56
N PHE A 80 7.53 -10.17 -9.60
CA PHE A 80 6.92 -9.14 -10.44
C PHE A 80 5.40 -9.27 -10.39
N ASN A 81 4.73 -8.14 -10.24
CA ASN A 81 3.27 -8.10 -10.05
C ASN A 81 2.62 -7.10 -11.01
N GLU A 82 1.42 -7.45 -11.45
CA GLU A 82 0.58 -6.55 -12.22
C GLU A 82 -0.82 -6.59 -11.64
N ILE A 83 -1.28 -5.47 -11.11
CA ILE A 83 -2.62 -5.30 -10.55
C ILE A 83 -3.26 -4.17 -11.32
N ASN A 84 -4.22 -4.50 -12.20
CA ASN A 84 -4.76 -3.58 -13.19
C ASN A 84 -3.58 -2.93 -13.95
N ASP A 85 -3.46 -1.60 -13.96
CA ASP A 85 -2.37 -0.92 -14.64
C ASP A 85 -1.15 -0.68 -13.76
N PHE A 86 -1.14 -1.20 -12.53
CA PHE A 86 -0.02 -1.05 -11.61
C PHE A 86 0.96 -2.21 -11.78
N ARG A 87 2.18 -1.89 -12.20
CA ARG A 87 3.24 -2.87 -12.46
C ARG A 87 4.43 -2.59 -11.55
N PHE A 88 4.79 -3.57 -10.72
CA PHE A 88 5.82 -3.35 -9.71
C PHE A 88 6.53 -4.65 -9.33
N TYR A 89 7.70 -4.47 -8.76
CA TYR A 89 8.51 -5.56 -8.22
C TYR A 89 8.44 -5.59 -6.71
N LYS A 90 8.44 -6.80 -6.15
CA LYS A 90 8.63 -7.01 -4.72
C LYS A 90 10.09 -7.33 -4.50
N ILE A 91 10.73 -6.60 -3.59
CA ILE A 91 12.12 -6.80 -3.19
C ILE A 91 12.12 -7.16 -1.71
N ASP A 92 12.67 -8.34 -1.39
CA ASP A 92 12.76 -8.78 0.01
C ASP A 92 13.87 -8.00 0.70
N THR A 93 13.58 -7.49 1.91
CA THR A 93 14.54 -6.73 2.69
C THR A 93 15.35 -7.70 3.55
N LYS A 94 16.62 -7.91 3.19
CA LYS A 94 17.50 -8.82 3.93
C LYS A 94 17.90 -8.22 5.28
N GLY A 95 18.05 -9.09 6.28
CA GLY A 95 18.53 -8.71 7.61
C GLY A 95 17.48 -8.12 8.53
N HIS A 96 16.23 -8.02 8.09
CA HIS A 96 15.10 -7.56 8.89
C HIS A 96 14.10 -8.68 9.10
N HIS A 97 12.87 -8.34 9.47
CA HIS A 97 11.81 -9.32 9.59
C HIS A 97 11.46 -9.90 8.22
N ASN A 98 11.13 -11.19 8.19
CA ASN A 98 10.70 -11.88 6.96
C ASN A 98 9.45 -11.28 6.34
N THR A 99 8.73 -10.44 7.08
CA THR A 99 7.49 -9.80 6.64
C THR A 99 7.70 -8.41 6.02
N CYS A 100 8.95 -7.91 5.98
CA CYS A 100 9.27 -6.60 5.42
C CYS A 100 9.64 -6.73 3.96
N ILE A 101 9.07 -5.87 3.12
CA ILE A 101 9.35 -5.83 1.69
C ILE A 101 9.48 -4.39 1.21
N THR A 102 10.15 -4.23 0.08
CA THR A 102 10.19 -2.98 -0.68
C THR A 102 9.39 -3.18 -1.96
N ILE A 103 8.59 -2.21 -2.32
CA ILE A 103 7.81 -2.20 -3.56
C ILE A 103 8.47 -1.22 -4.53
N TYR A 104 8.84 -1.71 -5.73
CA TYR A 104 9.54 -0.91 -6.71
C TYR A 104 8.74 -0.79 -8.01
N PHE A 105 8.32 0.42 -8.32
CA PHE A 105 7.67 0.76 -9.58
C PHE A 105 8.75 1.22 -10.55
N LYS A 106 9.24 0.30 -11.36
CA LYS A 106 10.37 0.56 -12.27
C LYS A 106 10.03 1.64 -13.30
N ASP A 107 8.82 1.59 -13.87
CA ASP A 107 8.41 2.52 -14.93
C ASP A 107 8.35 3.96 -14.41
N GLU A 108 7.96 4.16 -13.16
CA GLU A 108 7.90 5.46 -12.50
C GLU A 108 9.19 5.80 -11.74
N ASN A 109 10.09 4.83 -11.57
CA ASN A 109 11.33 4.97 -10.82
C ASN A 109 11.12 5.39 -9.36
N ILE A 110 10.20 4.70 -8.67
CA ILE A 110 9.79 5.02 -7.29
C ILE A 110 9.77 3.74 -6.45
N MET A 111 10.26 3.85 -5.22
CA MET A 111 10.23 2.77 -4.23
C MET A 111 9.42 3.16 -3.00
N PHE A 112 8.79 2.15 -2.40
CA PHE A 112 8.10 2.28 -1.11
C PHE A 112 8.66 1.20 -0.16
N THR A 113 9.09 1.64 1.01
CA THR A 113 9.68 0.74 2.02
C THR A 113 8.93 0.80 3.33
#